data_201133c2dbf653e3e6f625d4176a0325
#
_entry.id   201133c2dbf653e3e6f625d4176a0325
#
_cell.length_a   1.000
_cell.length_b   1.000
_cell.length_c   1.000
_cell.angle_alpha   90.00
_cell.angle_beta   90.00
_cell.angle_gamma   90.00
#
_symmetry.space_group_name_H-M   'P 1'
#
loop_
_entity.id
_entity.type
_entity.pdbx_description
1 polymer ?
#
loop_
_entity_poly.entity_id
_entity_poly.type
_entity_poly.pdbx_seq_one_letter_code
_entity_poly.pdbx_strand_id
1 'polypeptide(L)'
;SREDPDVIMLGELRDSDTIRQALTAAETGHLVLATLHTRGAVQAVDRLVDVFPADEKALIRTQLAGSLKAVIAQQLVSATDETRVGLFEVLIATSAVVNLIREGKMHQIPAILQTGAQAGMQTFEQSRLARQAEGVIH
;
A
#
# COMPACT_ATOMS: atom_id res chain seq x y z
N SER A 1 -4.08 -19.21 16.22
CA SER A 1 -4.20 -18.15 15.23
C SER A 1 -2.93 -17.29 15.23
N ARG A 2 -2.59 -16.78 14.09
CA ARG A 2 -1.44 -15.92 13.92
C ARG A 2 -1.83 -14.47 14.16
N GLU A 3 -0.99 -13.75 14.88
CA GLU A 3 -1.15 -12.31 15.03
C GLU A 3 -0.22 -11.54 14.11
N ASP A 4 0.82 -12.20 13.61
CA ASP A 4 1.78 -11.57 12.71
C ASP A 4 1.16 -11.39 11.32
N PRO A 5 1.36 -10.22 10.69
CA PRO A 5 0.83 -10.02 9.34
C PRO A 5 1.65 -10.80 8.31
N ASP A 6 0.99 -11.19 7.24
CA ASP A 6 1.63 -11.69 6.04
C ASP A 6 2.06 -10.50 5.19
N VAL A 7 3.31 -10.45 4.77
CA VAL A 7 3.85 -9.31 4.02
C VAL A 7 4.17 -9.75 2.60
N ILE A 8 3.63 -9.02 1.63
CA ILE A 8 3.99 -9.19 0.22
C ILE A 8 4.80 -7.96 -0.20
N MET A 9 6.04 -8.20 -0.67
CA MET A 9 6.89 -7.15 -1.21
C MET A 9 6.64 -7.05 -2.70
N LEU A 10 6.00 -5.96 -3.13
CA LEU A 10 5.79 -5.69 -4.55
C LEU A 10 7.11 -5.25 -5.18
N GLY A 11 7.33 -5.70 -6.41
CA GLY A 11 8.60 -5.49 -7.09
C GLY A 11 9.43 -6.76 -7.12
N GLU A 12 9.25 -7.64 -6.14
CA GLU A 12 9.85 -8.97 -6.15
C GLU A 12 8.87 -10.00 -6.72
N LEU A 13 7.57 -9.83 -6.43
CA LEU A 13 6.52 -10.71 -6.96
C LEU A 13 5.94 -10.06 -8.20
N ARG A 14 6.31 -10.58 -9.38
CA ARG A 14 5.85 -10.06 -10.67
C ARG A 14 4.97 -11.06 -11.42
N ASP A 15 5.01 -12.31 -10.98
CA ASP A 15 4.27 -13.39 -11.62
C ASP A 15 2.90 -13.50 -10.97
N SER A 16 1.86 -13.50 -11.79
CA SER A 16 0.48 -13.57 -11.30
C SER A 16 0.24 -14.84 -10.47
N ASP A 17 0.86 -15.97 -10.85
CA ASP A 17 0.69 -17.21 -10.10
C ASP A 17 1.27 -17.09 -8.68
N THR A 18 2.44 -16.50 -8.56
CA THR A 18 3.08 -16.31 -7.26
C THR A 18 2.26 -15.38 -6.37
N ILE A 19 1.76 -14.28 -6.95
CA ILE A 19 0.90 -13.34 -6.22
C ILE A 19 -0.39 -14.04 -5.80
N ARG A 20 -0.99 -14.83 -6.68
CA ARG A 20 -2.22 -15.57 -6.38
C ARG A 20 -2.01 -16.52 -5.20
N GLN A 21 -0.89 -17.24 -5.20
CA GLN A 21 -0.55 -18.14 -4.10
C GLN A 21 -0.38 -17.39 -2.79
N ALA A 22 0.27 -16.24 -2.84
CA ALA A 22 0.47 -15.40 -1.65
C ALA A 22 -0.85 -14.88 -1.10
N LEU A 23 -1.75 -14.43 -1.98
CA LEU A 23 -3.08 -13.97 -1.57
C LEU A 23 -3.90 -15.11 -0.97
N THR A 24 -3.80 -16.31 -1.55
CA THR A 24 -4.52 -17.48 -1.06
C THR A 24 -3.99 -17.93 0.31
N ALA A 25 -2.68 -17.82 0.52
CA ALA A 25 -2.04 -18.24 1.77
C ALA A 25 -2.23 -17.21 2.90
N ALA A 26 -2.48 -15.95 2.56
CA ALA A 26 -2.62 -14.90 3.57
C ALA A 26 -3.89 -15.10 4.40
N GLU A 27 -3.79 -14.92 5.70
CA GLU A 27 -4.96 -14.97 6.56
C GLU A 27 -5.80 -13.71 6.34
N THR A 28 -7.12 -13.88 6.38
CA THR A 28 -8.06 -12.77 6.21
C THR A 28 -7.78 -11.67 7.22
N GLY A 29 -7.60 -10.46 6.72
CA GLY A 29 -7.36 -9.28 7.55
C GLY A 29 -5.95 -9.11 8.07
N HIS A 30 -4.98 -9.90 7.59
CA HIS A 30 -3.60 -9.86 8.07
C HIS A 30 -2.57 -9.54 6.99
N LEU A 31 -2.99 -9.17 5.78
CA LEU A 31 -2.06 -8.92 4.69
C LEU A 31 -1.56 -7.49 4.70
N VAL A 32 -0.25 -7.32 4.60
CA VAL A 32 0.39 -6.02 4.40
C VAL A 32 1.11 -6.04 3.06
N LEU A 33 0.84 -5.06 2.21
CA LEU A 33 1.61 -4.84 0.98
C LEU A 33 2.68 -3.82 1.27
N ALA A 34 3.90 -4.09 0.85
CA ALA A 34 5.01 -3.16 0.98
C ALA A 34 5.66 -2.99 -0.38
N THR A 35 6.07 -1.76 -0.71
CA THR A 35 6.66 -1.48 -2.01
C THR A 35 7.69 -0.39 -1.91
N LEU A 36 8.71 -0.49 -2.75
CA LEU A 36 9.72 0.52 -2.96
C LEU A 36 9.53 1.08 -4.36
N HIS A 37 9.77 2.37 -4.53
CA HIS A 37 9.83 3.00 -5.85
C HIS A 37 8.50 3.06 -6.59
N THR A 38 7.36 3.01 -5.90
CA THR A 38 6.06 3.31 -6.50
C THR A 38 5.70 4.77 -6.28
N ARG A 39 4.72 5.24 -7.04
CA ARG A 39 4.22 6.61 -6.89
C ARG A 39 3.39 6.78 -5.62
N GLY A 40 2.87 5.68 -5.07
CA GLY A 40 2.07 5.74 -3.87
C GLY A 40 1.41 4.43 -3.55
N ALA A 41 0.70 4.40 -2.42
CA ALA A 41 0.06 3.18 -1.93
C ALA A 41 -1.08 2.72 -2.83
N VAL A 42 -1.88 3.66 -3.34
CA VAL A 42 -2.99 3.31 -4.25
C VAL A 42 -2.45 2.70 -5.54
N GLN A 43 -1.37 3.30 -6.09
CA GLN A 43 -0.75 2.79 -7.31
C GLN A 43 -0.16 1.40 -7.10
N ALA A 44 0.32 1.10 -5.90
CA ALA A 44 0.82 -0.24 -5.58
C ALA A 44 -0.30 -1.28 -5.67
N VAL A 45 -1.48 -0.97 -5.17
CA VAL A 45 -2.63 -1.86 -5.27
C VAL A 45 -3.04 -2.05 -6.73
N ASP A 46 -3.09 -0.96 -7.49
CA ASP A 46 -3.42 -1.03 -8.93
C ASP A 46 -2.44 -1.94 -9.67
N ARG A 47 -1.15 -1.81 -9.40
CA ARG A 47 -0.13 -2.63 -10.07
C ARG A 47 -0.30 -4.10 -9.74
N LEU A 48 -0.64 -4.42 -8.49
CA LEU A 48 -0.87 -5.81 -8.11
C LEU A 48 -2.05 -6.39 -8.88
N VAL A 49 -3.16 -5.66 -8.96
CA VAL A 49 -4.35 -6.12 -9.67
C VAL A 49 -4.08 -6.24 -11.18
N ASP A 50 -3.27 -5.31 -11.72
CA ASP A 50 -3.04 -5.24 -13.17
C ASP A 50 -2.22 -6.40 -13.73
N VAL A 51 -1.53 -7.19 -12.90
CA VAL A 51 -0.82 -8.36 -13.42
C VAL A 51 -1.78 -9.50 -13.77
N PHE A 52 -3.05 -9.39 -13.40
CA PHE A 52 -4.05 -10.44 -13.66
C PHE A 52 -4.85 -10.14 -14.92
N PRO A 53 -5.34 -11.18 -15.62
CA PRO A 53 -6.24 -10.98 -16.76
C PRO A 53 -7.50 -10.22 -16.36
N ALA A 54 -8.11 -9.56 -17.33
CA ALA A 54 -9.28 -8.69 -17.08
C ALA A 54 -10.42 -9.44 -16.39
N ASP A 55 -10.63 -10.72 -16.77
CA ASP A 55 -11.73 -11.51 -16.22
C ASP A 55 -11.47 -12.01 -14.79
N GLU A 56 -10.25 -11.83 -14.27
CA GLU A 56 -9.91 -12.21 -12.90
C GLU A 56 -9.78 -11.03 -11.95
N LYS A 57 -9.73 -9.80 -12.48
CA LYS A 57 -9.42 -8.63 -11.66
C LYS A 57 -10.44 -8.40 -10.55
N ALA A 58 -11.72 -8.62 -10.82
CA ALA A 58 -12.76 -8.44 -9.81
C ALA A 58 -12.58 -9.42 -8.65
N LEU A 59 -12.24 -10.67 -8.93
CA LEU A 59 -11.98 -11.66 -7.89
C LEU A 59 -10.76 -11.29 -7.06
N ILE A 60 -9.69 -10.83 -7.72
CA ILE A 60 -8.47 -10.43 -7.04
C ILE A 60 -8.74 -9.23 -6.12
N ARG A 61 -9.52 -8.25 -6.59
CA ARG A 61 -9.89 -7.11 -5.74
C ARG A 61 -10.70 -7.56 -4.52
N THR A 62 -11.61 -8.50 -4.71
CA THR A 62 -12.40 -9.04 -3.60
C THR A 62 -11.52 -9.78 -2.59
N GLN A 63 -10.60 -10.60 -3.08
CA GLN A 63 -9.65 -11.32 -2.23
C GLN A 63 -8.77 -10.35 -1.44
N LEU A 64 -8.24 -9.35 -2.14
CA LEU A 64 -7.39 -8.34 -1.54
C LEU A 64 -8.16 -7.54 -0.48
N ALA A 65 -9.38 -7.12 -0.81
CA ALA A 65 -10.23 -6.38 0.12
C ALA A 65 -10.51 -7.17 1.40
N GLY A 66 -10.65 -8.49 1.29
CA GLY A 66 -10.89 -9.33 2.46
C GLY A 66 -9.66 -9.61 3.31
N SER A 67 -8.46 -9.42 2.75
CA SER A 67 -7.22 -9.78 3.43
C SER A 67 -6.38 -8.57 3.86
N LEU A 68 -6.53 -7.45 3.18
CA LEU A 68 -5.62 -6.31 3.32
C LEU A 68 -5.78 -5.62 4.67
N LYS A 69 -4.65 -5.36 5.33
CA LYS A 69 -4.58 -4.55 6.54
C LYS A 69 -3.97 -3.19 6.27
N ALA A 70 -2.93 -3.15 5.46
CA ALA A 70 -2.22 -1.90 5.17
C ALA A 70 -1.42 -2.01 3.90
N VAL A 71 -1.12 -0.86 3.30
CA VAL A 71 -0.16 -0.72 2.21
C VAL A 71 0.86 0.31 2.64
N ILE A 72 2.14 -0.05 2.57
CA ILE A 72 3.24 0.83 2.95
C ILE A 72 4.12 1.04 1.72
N ALA A 73 4.21 2.27 1.26
CA ALA A 73 5.07 2.66 0.15
C ALA A 73 6.22 3.48 0.70
N GLN A 74 7.43 3.24 0.18
CA GLN A 74 8.62 3.94 0.60
C GLN A 74 9.30 4.59 -0.60
N GLN A 75 9.80 5.81 -0.39
CA GLN A 75 10.70 6.49 -1.30
C GLN A 75 11.95 6.88 -0.51
N LEU A 76 13.11 6.82 -1.15
CA LEU A 76 14.34 7.29 -0.55
C LEU A 76 14.68 8.65 -1.16
N VAL A 77 14.98 9.62 -0.30
CA VAL A 77 15.36 10.98 -0.72
C VAL A 77 16.66 11.37 -0.05
N SER A 78 17.35 12.35 -0.62
CA SER A 78 18.62 12.83 -0.06
C SER A 78 18.37 13.65 1.21
N ALA A 79 19.09 13.33 2.27
CA ALA A 79 19.04 14.08 3.51
C ALA A 79 20.03 15.25 3.46
N THR A 80 19.89 16.17 4.43
CA THR A 80 20.77 17.35 4.55
C THR A 80 22.22 16.98 4.82
N ASP A 81 22.47 15.80 5.40
CA ASP A 81 23.81 15.30 5.70
C ASP A 81 24.38 14.41 4.59
N GLU A 82 23.72 14.44 3.39
CA GLU A 82 24.10 13.67 2.19
C GLU A 82 23.82 12.17 2.30
N THR A 83 23.28 11.68 3.42
CA THR A 83 22.76 10.32 3.49
C THR A 83 21.37 10.27 2.86
N ARG A 84 20.73 9.12 2.90
CA ARG A 84 19.37 8.95 2.37
C ARG A 84 18.42 8.67 3.50
N VAL A 85 17.21 9.21 3.36
CA VAL A 85 16.16 9.04 4.37
C VAL A 85 14.89 8.57 3.66
N GLY A 86 14.10 7.75 4.36
CA GLY A 86 12.85 7.23 3.82
C GLY A 86 11.69 8.19 4.03
N LEU A 87 10.91 8.35 2.97
CA LEU A 87 9.57 8.91 3.06
C LEU A 87 8.60 7.76 2.94
N PHE A 88 7.51 7.81 3.70
CA PHE A 88 6.53 6.72 3.74
C PHE A 88 5.14 7.23 3.47
N GLU A 89 4.43 6.50 2.63
CA GLU A 89 3.00 6.65 2.47
C GLU A 89 2.34 5.42 3.05
N VAL A 90 1.36 5.60 3.92
CA VAL A 90 0.71 4.52 4.66
C VAL A 90 -0.78 4.58 4.41
N LEU A 91 -1.32 3.53 3.82
CA LEU A 91 -2.75 3.36 3.62
C LEU A 91 -3.23 2.25 4.55
N ILE A 92 -4.22 2.56 5.38
CA ILE A 92 -4.82 1.59 6.28
C ILE A 92 -6.14 1.13 5.68
N ALA A 93 -6.38 -0.19 5.70
CA ALA A 93 -7.56 -0.78 5.10
C ALA A 93 -8.77 -0.65 6.02
N THR A 94 -9.24 0.59 6.18
CA THR A 94 -10.50 0.86 6.87
C THR A 94 -11.66 0.33 6.03
N SER A 95 -12.85 0.27 6.61
CA SER A 95 -14.04 -0.20 5.88
C SER A 95 -14.28 0.59 4.59
N ALA A 96 -14.08 1.92 4.65
CA ALA A 96 -14.26 2.76 3.47
C ALA A 96 -13.25 2.41 2.37
N VAL A 97 -11.98 2.23 2.73
CA VAL A 97 -10.93 1.86 1.77
C VAL A 97 -11.20 0.47 1.17
N VAL A 98 -11.54 -0.49 2.02
CA VAL A 98 -11.81 -1.86 1.59
C VAL A 98 -12.96 -1.90 0.59
N ASN A 99 -14.04 -1.14 0.85
CA ASN A 99 -15.18 -1.09 -0.05
C ASN A 99 -14.79 -0.49 -1.41
N LEU A 100 -13.96 0.55 -1.43
CA LEU A 100 -13.51 1.15 -2.67
C LEU A 100 -12.62 0.21 -3.48
N ILE A 101 -11.77 -0.56 -2.80
CA ILE A 101 -10.96 -1.58 -3.49
C ILE A 101 -11.86 -2.63 -4.11
N ARG A 102 -12.81 -3.16 -3.33
CA ARG A 102 -13.72 -4.19 -3.81
C ARG A 102 -14.51 -3.73 -5.03
N GLU A 103 -14.94 -2.48 -5.04
CA GLU A 103 -15.73 -1.92 -6.14
C GLU A 103 -14.89 -1.42 -7.31
N GLY A 104 -13.56 -1.44 -7.18
CA GLY A 104 -12.67 -0.94 -8.20
C GLY A 104 -12.66 0.58 -8.34
N LYS A 105 -13.05 1.29 -7.28
CA LYS A 105 -13.11 2.75 -7.27
C LYS A 105 -11.87 3.34 -6.62
N MET A 106 -10.71 2.92 -7.11
CA MET A 106 -9.42 3.29 -6.52
C MET A 106 -9.17 4.79 -6.54
N HIS A 107 -9.72 5.49 -7.53
CA HIS A 107 -9.55 6.94 -7.68
C HIS A 107 -10.15 7.74 -6.53
N GLN A 108 -11.00 7.14 -5.71
CA GLN A 108 -11.61 7.80 -4.55
C GLN A 108 -10.80 7.61 -3.26
N ILE A 109 -9.79 6.76 -3.27
CA ILE A 109 -8.99 6.49 -2.07
C ILE A 109 -8.07 7.64 -1.68
N PRO A 110 -7.46 8.40 -2.62
CA PRO A 110 -6.53 9.46 -2.23
C PRO A 110 -7.11 10.49 -1.26
N ALA A 111 -8.38 10.84 -1.39
CA ALA A 111 -9.02 11.79 -0.47
C ALA A 111 -9.11 11.22 0.95
N ILE A 112 -9.41 9.93 1.08
CA ILE A 112 -9.46 9.26 2.38
C ILE A 112 -8.07 9.18 2.99
N LEU A 113 -7.08 8.85 2.18
CA LEU A 113 -5.68 8.76 2.61
C LEU A 113 -5.19 10.10 3.16
N GLN A 114 -5.50 11.18 2.47
CA GLN A 114 -5.04 12.52 2.83
C GLN A 114 -5.59 12.96 4.19
N THR A 115 -6.79 12.56 4.54
CA THR A 115 -7.46 12.98 5.77
C THR A 115 -7.51 11.88 6.82
N GLY A 116 -6.78 10.79 6.62
CA GLY A 116 -6.88 9.60 7.45
C GLY A 116 -5.87 9.49 8.60
N ALA A 117 -5.36 10.63 9.10
CA ALA A 117 -4.32 10.62 10.14
C ALA A 117 -4.74 9.86 11.40
N GLN A 118 -6.00 9.97 11.80
CA GLN A 118 -6.48 9.29 13.00
C GLN A 118 -6.47 7.77 12.85
N ALA A 119 -6.58 7.28 11.61
CA ALA A 119 -6.50 5.85 11.33
C ALA A 119 -5.05 5.38 11.12
N GLY A 120 -4.08 6.28 11.20
CA GLY A 120 -2.67 5.96 10.99
C GLY A 120 -2.20 6.17 9.56
N MET A 121 -3.02 6.82 8.72
CA MET A 121 -2.65 7.06 7.32
C MET A 121 -1.79 8.31 7.18
N GLN A 122 -0.97 8.31 6.15
CA GLN A 122 -0.24 9.52 5.74
C GLN A 122 0.14 9.41 4.27
N THR A 123 0.25 10.57 3.63
CA THR A 123 0.72 10.67 2.25
C THR A 123 2.23 10.90 2.22
N PHE A 124 2.84 10.69 1.04
CA PHE A 124 4.24 11.05 0.86
C PHE A 124 4.48 12.55 1.12
N GLU A 125 3.56 13.40 0.71
CA GLU A 125 3.70 14.84 0.95
C GLU A 125 3.72 15.16 2.44
N GLN A 126 2.83 14.53 3.21
CA GLN A 126 2.81 14.73 4.67
C GLN A 126 4.09 14.20 5.30
N SER A 127 4.62 13.08 4.82
CA SER A 127 5.88 12.53 5.29
C SER A 127 7.04 13.49 4.99
N ARG A 128 7.05 14.07 3.77
CA ARG A 128 8.07 15.04 3.38
C ARG A 128 8.03 16.27 4.27
N LEU A 129 6.84 16.82 4.52
CA LEU A 129 6.70 17.99 5.38
C LEU A 129 7.20 17.72 6.80
N ALA A 130 6.92 16.52 7.33
CA ALA A 130 7.41 16.13 8.64
C ALA A 130 8.94 16.07 8.68
N ARG A 131 9.57 15.51 7.63
CA ARG A 131 11.03 15.44 7.55
C ARG A 131 11.66 16.82 7.40
N GLN A 132 11.01 17.70 6.63
CA GLN A 132 11.48 19.09 6.50
C GLN A 132 11.40 19.82 7.84
N ALA A 133 10.32 19.63 8.59
CA ALA A 133 10.17 20.25 9.91
C ALA A 133 11.23 19.77 10.90
N GLU A 134 11.68 18.51 10.76
CA GLU A 134 12.77 17.95 11.57
C GLU A 134 14.15 18.44 11.13
N GLY A 135 14.25 19.06 9.96
CA GLY A 135 15.53 19.51 9.42
C GLY A 135 16.34 18.41 8.77
N VAL A 136 15.78 17.21 8.56
CA VAL A 136 16.51 16.06 7.97
C VAL A 136 16.61 16.15 6.45
N ILE A 137 15.69 16.87 5.81
CA ILE A 137 15.73 17.14 4.37
C ILE A 137 15.47 18.64 4.13
N HIS A 138 15.88 19.10 2.94
CA HIS A 138 15.67 20.50 2.54
C HIS A 138 14.23 20.79 2.13
#